data_f6915a167435939b42921cee30553e4a
#
_entry.id   f6915a167435939b42921cee30553e4a
#
_cell.length_a   1.000
_cell.length_b   1.000
_cell.length_c   1.000
_cell.angle_alpha   90.00
_cell.angle_beta   90.00
_cell.angle_gamma   90.00
#
_symmetry.space_group_name_H-M   'P 1'
#
loop_
_entity.id
_entity.type
_entity.pdbx_description
1 polymer ?
#
loop_
_entity_poly.entity_id
_entity_poly.type
_entity_poly.pdbx_seq_one_letter_code
_entity_poly.pdbx_strand_id
1 'polypeptide(L)'
;MKRGITRLVLSVFLICGGAAASGEINTPENRLWLKEHENLSEQLRRQDNAPLRQMLEQQIRQNPLSADDRRFIGDLKARQQKEADKPVSGAAYFVSFSIPEEGLRRMLGETRRYGIPATLRGMADNSLPATVQRVMVLVKDGEADGVQIDPTLFTRYGIRTVPALVVFCEKGHDVIRGNIRLQQALDKVASQGECRDVAAGLIDAAGKDSQPPQ
;
A
#
# COMPACT_ATOMS: atom_id res chain seq x y z
N MET A 1 16.72 -14.77 -79.59
CA MET A 1 17.40 -14.62 -78.31
C MET A 1 16.88 -13.38 -77.60
N LYS A 2 15.87 -13.42 -76.72
CA LYS A 2 15.46 -12.31 -75.87
C LYS A 2 15.03 -12.95 -74.56
N ARG A 3 15.79 -12.71 -73.47
CA ARG A 3 15.54 -13.19 -72.12
C ARG A 3 14.52 -12.26 -71.46
N GLY A 4 13.33 -12.82 -71.11
CA GLY A 4 12.34 -12.10 -70.30
C GLY A 4 12.71 -12.20 -68.82
N ILE A 5 12.83 -11.08 -68.18
CA ILE A 5 13.04 -10.97 -66.72
C ILE A 5 11.67 -10.81 -66.07
N THR A 6 11.21 -11.86 -65.46
CA THR A 6 9.96 -11.82 -64.65
C THR A 6 10.26 -11.19 -63.30
N ARG A 7 9.72 -9.96 -63.06
CA ARG A 7 9.78 -9.30 -61.77
C ARG A 7 8.75 -9.91 -60.82
N LEU A 8 9.23 -10.62 -59.82
CA LEU A 8 8.43 -11.12 -58.69
C LEU A 8 8.20 -9.92 -57.73
N VAL A 9 6.97 -9.43 -57.68
CA VAL A 9 6.55 -8.43 -56.70
C VAL A 9 6.17 -9.15 -55.42
N LEU A 10 7.05 -9.09 -54.44
CA LEU A 10 6.79 -9.65 -53.09
C LEU A 10 6.00 -8.60 -52.29
N SER A 11 4.67 -8.81 -52.22
CA SER A 11 3.80 -8.00 -51.35
C SER A 11 3.97 -8.42 -49.91
N VAL A 12 4.72 -7.65 -49.14
CA VAL A 12 4.78 -7.85 -47.68
C VAL A 12 3.51 -7.21 -47.06
N PHE A 13 2.58 -8.06 -46.71
CA PHE A 13 1.45 -7.67 -45.85
C PHE A 13 1.96 -7.50 -44.41
N LEU A 14 2.13 -6.26 -43.99
CA LEU A 14 2.38 -5.91 -42.59
C LEU A 14 1.05 -6.05 -41.83
N ILE A 15 0.78 -7.19 -41.24
CA ILE A 15 -0.32 -7.38 -40.30
C ILE A 15 0.13 -6.77 -38.97
N CYS A 16 -0.26 -5.52 -38.75
CA CYS A 16 -0.15 -4.86 -37.45
C CYS A 16 -1.26 -5.42 -36.55
N GLY A 17 -1.03 -6.63 -36.00
CA GLY A 17 -1.86 -7.20 -34.96
C GLY A 17 -1.52 -6.52 -33.64
N GLY A 18 -2.31 -5.50 -33.27
CA GLY A 18 -2.30 -4.94 -31.92
C GLY A 18 -2.82 -5.99 -30.94
N ALA A 19 -1.92 -6.76 -30.35
CA ALA A 19 -2.25 -7.57 -29.17
C ALA A 19 -2.41 -6.62 -27.99
N ALA A 20 -3.67 -6.32 -27.64
CA ALA A 20 -4.01 -5.76 -26.34
C ALA A 20 -3.57 -6.79 -25.30
N ALA A 21 -2.43 -6.53 -24.66
CA ALA A 21 -1.98 -7.30 -23.51
C ALA A 21 -2.87 -6.94 -22.31
N SER A 22 -4.05 -7.54 -22.26
CA SER A 22 -4.80 -7.72 -21.02
C SER A 22 -4.05 -8.77 -20.20
N GLY A 23 -3.06 -8.33 -19.42
CA GLY A 23 -2.28 -9.18 -18.55
C GLY A 23 -3.18 -9.82 -17.50
N GLU A 24 -3.65 -11.02 -17.77
CA GLU A 24 -4.27 -11.88 -16.76
C GLU A 24 -3.20 -12.22 -15.72
N ILE A 25 -3.26 -11.53 -14.56
CA ILE A 25 -2.31 -11.69 -13.44
C ILE A 25 -2.30 -13.14 -12.90
N ASN A 26 -3.28 -13.96 -13.29
CA ASN A 26 -3.51 -15.29 -12.75
C ASN A 26 -3.18 -16.43 -13.76
N THR A 27 -2.20 -16.22 -14.62
CA THR A 27 -1.74 -17.27 -15.53
C THR A 27 -1.03 -18.40 -14.77
N PRO A 28 -1.04 -19.65 -15.28
CA PRO A 28 -0.28 -20.76 -14.69
C PRO A 28 1.20 -20.44 -14.53
N GLU A 29 1.79 -19.70 -15.47
CA GLU A 29 3.18 -19.26 -15.46
C GLU A 29 3.46 -18.28 -14.31
N ASN A 30 2.58 -17.31 -14.09
CA ASN A 30 2.70 -16.36 -12.97
C ASN A 30 2.57 -17.08 -11.61
N ARG A 31 1.75 -18.13 -11.53
CA ARG A 31 1.63 -18.95 -10.31
C ARG A 31 2.88 -19.78 -10.04
N LEU A 32 3.51 -20.32 -11.07
CA LEU A 32 4.76 -21.04 -10.94
C LEU A 32 5.89 -20.10 -10.54
N TRP A 33 5.99 -18.93 -11.17
CA TRP A 33 6.95 -17.90 -10.83
C TRP A 33 6.81 -17.43 -9.38
N LEU A 34 5.57 -17.17 -8.91
CA LEU A 34 5.29 -16.79 -7.52
C LEU A 34 5.72 -17.88 -6.54
N LYS A 35 5.42 -19.15 -6.81
CA LYS A 35 5.83 -20.27 -5.96
C LYS A 35 7.35 -20.45 -5.91
N GLU A 36 8.02 -20.26 -7.05
CA GLU A 36 9.48 -20.36 -7.12
C GLU A 36 10.14 -19.23 -6.31
N HIS A 37 9.62 -17.99 -6.41
CA HIS A 37 10.15 -16.86 -5.64
C HIS A 37 9.78 -16.94 -4.16
N GLU A 38 8.63 -17.49 -3.81
CA GLU A 38 8.25 -17.76 -2.43
C GLU A 38 9.20 -18.81 -1.81
N ASN A 39 9.48 -19.90 -2.50
CA ASN A 39 10.44 -20.90 -2.07
C ASN A 39 11.86 -20.33 -1.95
N LEU A 40 12.28 -19.50 -2.90
CA LEU A 40 13.58 -18.82 -2.84
C LEU A 40 13.66 -17.87 -1.65
N SER A 41 12.61 -17.11 -1.38
CA SER A 41 12.57 -16.20 -0.23
C SER A 41 12.60 -16.96 1.11
N GLU A 42 11.93 -18.11 1.20
CA GLU A 42 12.02 -18.99 2.37
C GLU A 42 13.41 -19.62 2.53
N GLN A 43 14.03 -20.05 1.43
CA GLN A 43 15.40 -20.57 1.45
C GLN A 43 16.40 -19.50 1.92
N LEU A 44 16.27 -18.26 1.42
CA LEU A 44 17.10 -17.12 1.85
C LEU A 44 16.88 -16.76 3.32
N ARG A 45 15.66 -16.87 3.84
CA ARG A 45 15.36 -16.68 5.27
C ARG A 45 15.94 -17.79 6.14
N ARG A 46 16.04 -19.02 5.63
CA ARG A 46 16.61 -20.18 6.33
C ARG A 46 18.12 -20.29 6.19
N GLN A 47 18.72 -19.56 5.22
CA GLN A 47 20.18 -19.49 5.14
C GLN A 47 20.75 -18.84 6.40
N ASP A 48 21.47 -19.62 7.17
CA ASP A 48 22.21 -19.11 8.31
C ASP A 48 23.30 -18.17 7.82
N ASN A 49 23.07 -16.88 7.97
CA ASN A 49 24.02 -15.83 7.65
C ASN A 49 25.15 -15.76 8.70
N ALA A 50 25.66 -16.92 9.12
CA ALA A 50 26.73 -17.03 10.10
C ALA A 50 27.95 -16.14 9.78
N PRO A 51 28.44 -16.04 8.53
CA PRO A 51 29.53 -15.13 8.19
C PRO A 51 29.19 -13.65 8.43
N LEU A 52 27.95 -13.24 8.07
CA LEU A 52 27.49 -11.86 8.28
C LEU A 52 27.32 -11.56 9.76
N ARG A 53 26.78 -12.52 10.54
CA ARG A 53 26.67 -12.38 12.00
C ARG A 53 28.04 -12.26 12.65
N GLN A 54 29.00 -13.09 12.28
CA GLN A 54 30.36 -13.01 12.80
C GLN A 54 31.05 -11.68 12.48
N MET A 55 30.86 -11.19 11.25
CA MET A 55 31.37 -9.88 10.83
C MET A 55 30.76 -8.74 11.64
N LEU A 56 29.40 -8.76 11.82
CA LEU A 56 28.69 -7.78 12.64
C LEU A 56 29.10 -7.84 14.12
N GLU A 57 29.26 -9.03 14.68
CA GLU A 57 29.74 -9.21 16.04
C GLU A 57 31.18 -8.71 16.24
N GLN A 58 32.04 -8.93 15.25
CA GLN A 58 33.40 -8.35 15.27
C GLN A 58 33.38 -6.82 15.22
N GLN A 59 32.56 -6.23 14.36
CA GLN A 59 32.40 -4.77 14.29
C GLN A 59 31.85 -4.18 15.59
N ILE A 60 30.86 -4.82 16.20
CA ILE A 60 30.30 -4.39 17.50
C ILE A 60 31.33 -4.48 18.61
N ARG A 61 32.17 -5.52 18.60
CA ARG A 61 33.29 -5.66 19.60
C ARG A 61 34.37 -4.60 19.41
N GLN A 62 34.67 -4.24 18.15
CA GLN A 62 35.68 -3.24 17.83
C GLN A 62 35.21 -1.80 18.06
N ASN A 63 33.90 -1.60 17.95
CA ASN A 63 33.27 -0.28 18.12
C ASN A 63 31.99 -0.42 19.00
N PRO A 64 32.16 -0.56 20.32
CA PRO A 64 31.04 -0.77 21.22
C PRO A 64 30.15 0.48 21.21
N LEU A 65 28.86 0.25 21.04
CA LEU A 65 27.84 1.31 21.13
C LEU A 65 28.00 2.09 22.43
N SER A 66 27.91 3.40 22.36
CA SER A 66 27.93 4.26 23.53
C SER A 66 26.76 3.92 24.49
N ALA A 67 26.88 4.32 25.74
CA ALA A 67 25.80 4.11 26.72
C ALA A 67 24.49 4.75 26.27
N ASP A 68 24.57 5.91 25.58
CA ASP A 68 23.44 6.66 25.09
C ASP A 68 22.79 5.98 23.87
N ASP A 69 23.60 5.44 22.96
CA ASP A 69 23.09 4.65 21.81
C ASP A 69 22.34 3.39 22.29
N ARG A 70 22.88 2.71 23.30
CA ARG A 70 22.23 1.53 23.89
C ARG A 70 20.89 1.88 24.54
N ARG A 71 20.79 3.02 25.25
CA ARG A 71 19.54 3.52 25.81
C ARG A 71 18.56 3.85 24.71
N PHE A 72 19.00 4.58 23.70
CA PHE A 72 18.16 4.97 22.56
C PHE A 72 17.59 3.73 21.83
N ILE A 73 18.42 2.72 21.55
CA ILE A 73 17.98 1.46 20.94
C ILE A 73 17.01 0.70 21.88
N GLY A 74 17.28 0.72 23.18
CA GLY A 74 16.40 0.13 24.19
C GLY A 74 15.02 0.80 24.21
N ASP A 75 14.99 2.11 24.18
CA ASP A 75 13.74 2.90 24.14
C ASP A 75 12.96 2.68 22.84
N LEU A 76 13.64 2.59 21.70
CA LEU A 76 13.01 2.28 20.43
C LEU A 76 12.38 0.88 20.45
N LYS A 77 13.09 -0.13 20.96
CA LYS A 77 12.56 -1.49 21.09
C LYS A 77 11.36 -1.54 22.03
N ALA A 78 11.43 -0.84 23.16
CA ALA A 78 10.32 -0.77 24.12
C ALA A 78 9.08 -0.07 23.53
N ARG A 79 9.28 0.97 22.71
CA ARG A 79 8.18 1.63 21.97
C ARG A 79 7.57 0.70 20.92
N GLN A 80 8.39 0.02 20.14
CA GLN A 80 7.92 -0.95 19.15
C GLN A 80 7.14 -2.10 19.79
N GLN A 81 7.60 -2.64 20.93
CA GLN A 81 6.88 -3.68 21.66
C GLN A 81 5.54 -3.16 22.20
N LYS A 82 5.51 -1.97 22.79
CA LYS A 82 4.24 -1.37 23.27
C LYS A 82 3.25 -1.11 22.14
N GLU A 83 3.72 -0.79 20.94
CA GLU A 83 2.84 -0.64 19.76
C GLU A 83 2.38 -1.98 19.18
N ALA A 84 3.26 -3.00 19.19
CA ALA A 84 2.92 -4.35 18.75
C ALA A 84 1.91 -5.05 19.68
N ASP A 85 1.92 -4.74 20.99
CA ASP A 85 1.02 -5.28 21.98
C ASP A 85 -0.33 -4.53 22.06
N LYS A 86 -0.48 -3.40 21.37
CA LYS A 86 -1.78 -2.75 21.28
C LYS A 86 -2.71 -3.57 20.40
N PRO A 87 -3.96 -3.84 20.87
CA PRO A 87 -4.95 -4.44 20.02
C PRO A 87 -5.07 -3.63 18.73
N VAL A 88 -4.96 -4.30 17.58
CA VAL A 88 -4.99 -3.66 16.28
C VAL A 88 -6.41 -3.14 16.04
N SER A 89 -6.68 -1.92 16.47
CA SER A 89 -7.93 -1.22 16.21
C SER A 89 -7.64 0.05 15.41
N GLY A 90 -8.50 0.37 14.48
CA GLY A 90 -8.33 1.56 13.65
C GLY A 90 -9.12 1.50 12.36
N ALA A 91 -8.66 2.26 11.38
CA ALA A 91 -9.27 2.26 10.06
C ALA A 91 -8.21 2.39 8.95
N ALA A 92 -8.56 1.95 7.74
CA ALA A 92 -7.80 2.15 6.54
C ALA A 92 -8.73 2.54 5.39
N TYR A 93 -8.33 3.51 4.59
CA TYR A 93 -9.10 3.95 3.42
C TYR A 93 -8.40 3.54 2.14
N PHE A 94 -9.02 2.66 1.38
CA PHE A 94 -8.45 2.04 0.20
C PHE A 94 -8.74 2.87 -1.04
N VAL A 95 -7.68 3.23 -1.77
CA VAL A 95 -7.72 4.06 -2.96
C VAL A 95 -6.86 3.49 -4.08
N SER A 96 -6.96 4.07 -5.29
CA SER A 96 -6.15 3.71 -6.45
C SER A 96 -5.89 4.94 -7.30
N PHE A 97 -4.79 4.97 -8.01
CA PHE A 97 -4.50 5.98 -9.03
C PHE A 97 -5.42 5.92 -10.28
N SER A 98 -6.30 4.91 -10.36
CA SER A 98 -7.38 4.88 -11.36
C SER A 98 -8.54 5.84 -11.04
N ILE A 99 -8.63 6.33 -9.80
CA ILE A 99 -9.56 7.36 -9.40
C ILE A 99 -9.08 8.70 -9.99
N PRO A 100 -9.94 9.52 -10.62
CA PRO A 100 -9.56 10.83 -11.12
C PRO A 100 -8.88 11.68 -10.03
N GLU A 101 -7.86 12.44 -10.42
CA GLU A 101 -6.98 13.19 -9.50
C GLU A 101 -7.77 14.07 -8.52
N GLU A 102 -8.75 14.82 -9.01
CA GLU A 102 -9.60 15.68 -8.18
C GLU A 102 -10.34 14.88 -7.09
N GLY A 103 -10.91 13.73 -7.47
CA GLY A 103 -11.57 12.83 -6.53
C GLY A 103 -10.61 12.26 -5.50
N LEU A 104 -9.42 11.84 -5.95
CA LEU A 104 -8.39 11.29 -5.08
C LEU A 104 -7.86 12.34 -4.10
N ARG A 105 -7.60 13.57 -4.56
CA ARG A 105 -7.17 14.71 -3.73
C ARG A 105 -8.17 14.99 -2.60
N ARG A 106 -9.46 15.07 -2.95
CA ARG A 106 -10.53 15.25 -1.95
C ARG A 106 -10.54 14.10 -0.93
N MET A 107 -10.43 12.85 -1.37
CA MET A 107 -10.40 11.68 -0.49
C MET A 107 -9.20 11.70 0.45
N LEU A 108 -8.02 12.10 -0.03
CA LEU A 108 -6.83 12.25 0.81
C LEU A 108 -6.98 13.36 1.85
N GLY A 109 -7.63 14.47 1.51
CA GLY A 109 -7.98 15.51 2.47
C GLY A 109 -8.95 15.02 3.56
N GLU A 110 -9.95 14.23 3.16
CA GLU A 110 -10.87 13.61 4.13
C GLU A 110 -10.13 12.60 5.02
N THR A 111 -9.24 11.75 4.49
CA THR A 111 -8.49 10.77 5.30
C THR A 111 -7.57 11.44 6.31
N ARG A 112 -6.91 12.52 5.92
CA ARG A 112 -6.10 13.33 6.85
C ARG A 112 -6.92 13.83 8.03
N ARG A 113 -8.10 14.40 7.75
CA ARG A 113 -8.98 14.96 8.80
C ARG A 113 -9.32 13.94 9.88
N TYR A 114 -9.48 12.66 9.52
CA TYR A 114 -9.82 11.59 10.45
C TYR A 114 -8.61 10.79 10.93
N GLY A 115 -7.38 11.17 10.55
CA GLY A 115 -6.17 10.42 10.87
C GLY A 115 -6.17 8.99 10.32
N ILE A 116 -6.88 8.75 9.21
CA ILE A 116 -7.01 7.43 8.60
C ILE A 116 -6.02 7.32 7.44
N PRO A 117 -5.11 6.34 7.42
CA PRO A 117 -4.17 6.21 6.31
C PRO A 117 -4.86 5.83 5.01
N ALA A 118 -4.55 6.57 3.94
CA ALA A 118 -4.93 6.17 2.58
C ALA A 118 -3.99 5.06 2.09
N THR A 119 -4.57 3.96 1.60
CA THR A 119 -3.84 2.73 1.29
C THR A 119 -3.98 2.38 -0.19
N LEU A 120 -2.84 2.21 -0.87
CA LEU A 120 -2.72 1.72 -2.24
C LEU A 120 -2.39 0.23 -2.25
N ARG A 121 -2.88 -0.49 -3.26
CA ARG A 121 -2.55 -1.91 -3.46
C ARG A 121 -1.11 -2.11 -3.92
N GLY A 122 -0.53 -1.15 -4.63
CA GLY A 122 0.80 -1.26 -5.21
C GLY A 122 1.26 0.06 -5.82
N MET A 123 2.39 0.01 -6.47
CA MET A 123 3.01 1.18 -7.10
C MET A 123 2.33 1.56 -8.41
N ALA A 124 2.35 2.85 -8.75
CA ALA A 124 1.97 3.35 -10.06
C ALA A 124 2.95 2.83 -11.11
N ASP A 125 2.42 2.23 -12.19
CA ASP A 125 3.21 1.71 -13.31
C ASP A 125 4.36 0.77 -12.87
N ASN A 126 4.17 0.07 -11.75
CA ASN A 126 5.17 -0.77 -11.07
C ASN A 126 6.51 -0.03 -10.81
N SER A 127 6.45 1.29 -10.60
CA SER A 127 7.59 2.19 -10.47
C SER A 127 7.47 3.04 -9.21
N LEU A 128 8.47 2.93 -8.32
CA LEU A 128 8.52 3.77 -7.12
C LEU A 128 8.67 5.26 -7.46
N PRO A 129 9.57 5.68 -8.38
CA PRO A 129 9.66 7.08 -8.78
C PRO A 129 8.35 7.65 -9.33
N ALA A 130 7.65 6.91 -10.21
CA ALA A 130 6.35 7.32 -10.73
C ALA A 130 5.30 7.44 -9.63
N THR A 131 5.31 6.52 -8.66
CA THR A 131 4.43 6.58 -7.49
C THR A 131 4.68 7.82 -6.66
N VAL A 132 5.94 8.11 -6.34
CA VAL A 132 6.33 9.30 -5.57
C VAL A 132 5.91 10.57 -6.29
N GLN A 133 6.14 10.69 -7.59
CA GLN A 133 5.70 11.85 -8.37
C GLN A 133 4.18 12.06 -8.30
N ARG A 134 3.39 11.00 -8.48
CA ARG A 134 1.92 11.09 -8.39
C ARG A 134 1.46 11.50 -7.00
N VAL A 135 2.06 10.94 -5.96
CA VAL A 135 1.75 11.31 -4.57
C VAL A 135 2.11 12.77 -4.31
N MET A 136 3.30 13.23 -4.75
CA MET A 136 3.73 14.63 -4.57
C MET A 136 2.76 15.62 -5.20
N VAL A 137 2.21 15.31 -6.39
CA VAL A 137 1.18 16.15 -7.03
C VAL A 137 -0.08 16.24 -6.18
N LEU A 138 -0.49 15.12 -5.55
CA LEU A 138 -1.71 15.05 -4.72
C LEU A 138 -1.57 15.78 -3.38
N VAL A 139 -0.35 15.81 -2.80
CA VAL A 139 -0.11 16.41 -1.47
C VAL A 139 0.55 17.79 -1.55
N LYS A 140 0.78 18.32 -2.75
CA LYS A 140 1.52 19.57 -2.99
C LYS A 140 0.97 20.77 -2.22
N ASP A 141 -0.33 20.85 -2.07
CA ASP A 141 -1.00 21.98 -1.43
C ASP A 141 -1.06 21.83 0.10
N GLY A 142 -0.48 20.78 0.66
CA GLY A 142 -0.46 20.51 2.10
C GLY A 142 -1.82 20.16 2.70
N GLU A 143 -2.85 19.97 1.87
CA GLU A 143 -4.21 19.63 2.31
C GLU A 143 -4.40 18.12 2.55
N ALA A 144 -3.45 17.30 2.11
CA ALA A 144 -3.49 15.86 2.24
C ALA A 144 -2.19 15.31 2.80
N ASP A 145 -2.29 14.23 3.55
CA ASP A 145 -1.14 13.43 3.95
C ASP A 145 -0.74 12.46 2.83
N GLY A 146 0.43 11.86 2.98
CA GLY A 146 0.89 10.84 2.06
C GLY A 146 0.02 9.58 2.07
N VAL A 147 0.38 8.66 1.21
CA VAL A 147 -0.29 7.36 1.10
C VAL A 147 0.65 6.24 1.53
N GLN A 148 0.10 5.17 2.08
CA GLN A 148 0.84 3.93 2.30
C GLN A 148 0.59 2.93 1.17
N ILE A 149 1.55 2.06 0.91
CA ILE A 149 1.41 0.95 -0.04
C ILE A 149 1.37 -0.33 0.78
N ASP A 150 0.21 -0.98 0.85
CA ASP A 150 0.06 -2.23 1.57
C ASP A 150 -0.89 -3.19 0.84
N PRO A 151 -0.36 -4.05 -0.05
CA PRO A 151 -1.17 -5.05 -0.75
C PRO A 151 -1.76 -6.11 0.19
N THR A 152 -1.16 -6.32 1.37
CA THR A 152 -1.62 -7.36 2.30
C THR A 152 -2.95 -6.99 2.93
N LEU A 153 -3.20 -5.71 3.21
CA LEU A 153 -4.47 -5.22 3.73
C LEU A 153 -5.61 -5.42 2.72
N PHE A 154 -5.35 -5.24 1.42
CA PHE A 154 -6.35 -5.52 0.39
C PHE A 154 -6.78 -6.99 0.39
N THR A 155 -5.83 -7.89 0.57
CA THR A 155 -6.09 -9.33 0.65
C THR A 155 -6.80 -9.69 1.94
N ARG A 156 -6.31 -9.17 3.08
CA ARG A 156 -6.86 -9.44 4.42
C ARG A 156 -8.34 -9.07 4.53
N TYR A 157 -8.73 -7.91 4.00
CA TYR A 157 -10.10 -7.40 4.08
C TYR A 157 -10.94 -7.65 2.81
N GLY A 158 -10.41 -8.42 1.85
CA GLY A 158 -11.10 -8.77 0.62
C GLY A 158 -11.49 -7.56 -0.24
N ILE A 159 -10.63 -6.52 -0.30
CA ILE A 159 -10.90 -5.30 -1.04
C ILE A 159 -10.60 -5.52 -2.52
N ARG A 160 -11.67 -5.57 -3.32
CA ARG A 160 -11.59 -5.75 -4.79
C ARG A 160 -11.92 -4.49 -5.55
N THR A 161 -12.69 -3.59 -4.95
CA THR A 161 -13.12 -2.32 -5.54
C THR A 161 -12.77 -1.16 -4.62
N VAL A 162 -12.41 -0.02 -5.19
CA VAL A 162 -12.07 1.21 -4.48
C VAL A 162 -12.92 2.36 -5.03
N PRO A 163 -13.20 3.40 -4.22
CA PRO A 163 -12.78 3.57 -2.83
C PRO A 163 -13.52 2.67 -1.86
N ALA A 164 -12.85 2.32 -0.75
CA ALA A 164 -13.45 1.55 0.34
C ALA A 164 -12.85 1.97 1.69
N LEU A 165 -13.70 2.08 2.71
CA LEU A 165 -13.30 2.24 4.11
C LEU A 165 -13.36 0.87 4.79
N VAL A 166 -12.34 0.53 5.55
CA VAL A 166 -12.35 -0.58 6.51
C VAL A 166 -12.13 0.00 7.90
N VAL A 167 -13.02 -0.31 8.82
CA VAL A 167 -12.82 -0.05 10.25
C VAL A 167 -12.63 -1.40 10.92
N PHE A 168 -11.58 -1.56 11.70
CA PHE A 168 -11.22 -2.84 12.33
C PHE A 168 -11.01 -2.69 13.83
N CYS A 169 -11.36 -3.72 14.56
CA CYS A 169 -11.33 -3.80 16.02
C CYS A 169 -11.12 -5.25 16.45
N GLU A 170 -11.03 -5.50 17.74
CA GLU A 170 -10.88 -6.86 18.30
C GLU A 170 -12.01 -7.82 17.89
N LYS A 171 -13.22 -7.29 17.67
CA LYS A 171 -14.41 -8.08 17.33
C LYS A 171 -14.45 -8.51 15.86
N GLY A 172 -13.76 -7.77 14.98
CA GLY A 172 -13.80 -8.01 13.55
C GLY A 172 -13.51 -6.75 12.74
N HIS A 173 -14.21 -6.59 11.62
CA HIS A 173 -14.05 -5.41 10.77
C HIS A 173 -15.33 -5.11 9.97
N ASP A 174 -15.59 -3.83 9.78
CA ASP A 174 -16.65 -3.32 8.91
C ASP A 174 -16.07 -2.80 7.61
N VAL A 175 -16.74 -3.03 6.49
CA VAL A 175 -16.32 -2.57 5.16
C VAL A 175 -17.41 -1.76 4.50
N ILE A 176 -17.13 -0.49 4.21
CA ILE A 176 -18.00 0.39 3.45
C ILE A 176 -17.36 0.63 2.07
N ARG A 177 -18.07 0.31 1.01
CA ARG A 177 -17.60 0.46 -0.38
C ARG A 177 -18.38 1.56 -1.11
N GLY A 178 -17.70 2.25 -2.00
CA GLY A 178 -18.29 3.26 -2.86
C GLY A 178 -17.80 4.67 -2.59
N ASN A 179 -18.09 5.58 -3.53
CA ASN A 179 -17.67 6.98 -3.46
C ASN A 179 -18.64 7.80 -2.59
N ILE A 180 -18.63 7.54 -1.30
CA ILE A 180 -19.39 8.32 -0.30
C ILE A 180 -18.41 9.15 0.53
N ARG A 181 -18.92 10.19 1.19
CA ARG A 181 -18.13 11.00 2.12
C ARG A 181 -17.61 10.12 3.25
N LEU A 182 -16.34 10.30 3.63
CA LEU A 182 -15.73 9.50 4.69
C LEU A 182 -16.47 9.63 6.02
N GLN A 183 -16.96 10.84 6.33
CA GLN A 183 -17.82 11.05 7.49
C GLN A 183 -19.06 10.17 7.48
N GLN A 184 -19.79 10.14 6.38
CA GLN A 184 -21.02 9.32 6.26
C GLN A 184 -20.69 7.81 6.39
N ALA A 185 -19.53 7.38 5.87
CA ALA A 185 -19.08 6.01 6.03
C ALA A 185 -18.79 5.68 7.49
N LEU A 186 -18.10 6.57 8.21
CA LEU A 186 -17.82 6.42 9.64
C LEU A 186 -19.11 6.46 10.47
N ASP A 187 -20.03 7.40 10.20
CA ASP A 187 -21.34 7.49 10.88
C ASP A 187 -22.12 6.19 10.73
N LYS A 188 -22.08 5.57 9.54
CA LYS A 188 -22.74 4.30 9.30
C LYS A 188 -22.12 3.17 10.12
N VAL A 189 -20.80 3.09 10.21
CA VAL A 189 -20.13 2.10 11.05
C VAL A 189 -20.41 2.37 12.53
N ALA A 190 -20.36 3.62 12.98
CA ALA A 190 -20.63 4.01 14.37
C ALA A 190 -22.06 3.64 14.80
N SER A 191 -23.03 3.72 13.87
CA SER A 191 -24.43 3.41 14.19
C SER A 191 -24.78 1.93 14.06
N GLN A 192 -24.19 1.19 13.12
CA GLN A 192 -24.65 -0.15 12.75
C GLN A 192 -23.54 -1.22 12.71
N GLY A 193 -22.25 -0.80 12.76
CA GLY A 193 -21.11 -1.68 12.59
C GLY A 193 -20.77 -2.51 13.83
N GLU A 194 -19.88 -3.48 13.66
CA GLU A 194 -19.28 -4.25 14.76
C GLU A 194 -18.21 -3.40 15.48
N CYS A 195 -17.48 -2.55 14.73
CA CYS A 195 -16.41 -1.69 15.24
C CYS A 195 -16.89 -0.25 15.52
N ARG A 196 -18.13 -0.10 16.01
CA ARG A 196 -18.78 1.20 16.24
C ARG A 196 -17.98 2.15 17.14
N ASP A 197 -17.37 1.60 18.19
CA ASP A 197 -16.62 2.40 19.15
C ASP A 197 -15.36 3.01 18.52
N VAL A 198 -14.71 2.28 17.62
CA VAL A 198 -13.56 2.78 16.85
C VAL A 198 -13.98 3.89 15.90
N ALA A 199 -15.07 3.69 15.17
CA ALA A 199 -15.59 4.69 14.24
C ALA A 199 -16.01 5.98 14.97
N ALA A 200 -16.71 5.86 16.11
CA ALA A 200 -17.08 6.99 16.95
C ALA A 200 -15.84 7.74 17.46
N GLY A 201 -14.83 7.02 17.93
CA GLY A 201 -13.57 7.62 18.38
C GLY A 201 -12.83 8.41 17.30
N LEU A 202 -12.84 7.91 16.04
CA LEU A 202 -12.26 8.63 14.89
C LEU A 202 -13.03 9.93 14.57
N ILE A 203 -14.36 9.89 14.66
CA ILE A 203 -15.21 11.08 14.46
C ILE A 203 -14.94 12.12 15.55
N ASP A 204 -14.90 11.70 16.81
CA ASP A 204 -14.65 12.59 17.95
C ASP A 204 -13.26 13.23 17.90
N ALA A 205 -12.24 12.47 17.50
CA ALA A 205 -10.88 12.98 17.34
C ALA A 205 -10.82 14.08 16.26
N ALA A 206 -11.43 13.83 15.10
CA ALA A 206 -11.49 14.80 14.01
C ALA A 206 -12.27 16.09 14.39
N GLY A 207 -13.26 15.96 15.27
CA GLY A 207 -14.01 17.11 15.80
C GLY A 207 -13.16 18.01 16.71
N LYS A 208 -12.27 17.44 17.51
CA LYS A 208 -11.36 18.17 18.41
C LYS A 208 -10.28 18.94 17.66
N ASP A 209 -9.70 18.32 16.61
CA ASP A 209 -8.65 18.96 15.79
C ASP A 209 -9.21 20.13 14.94
N SER A 210 -10.52 20.21 14.78
CA SER A 210 -11.17 21.29 14.02
C SER A 210 -11.48 22.52 14.87
N GLN A 211 -11.24 22.49 16.19
CA GLN A 211 -11.40 23.65 17.06
C GLN A 211 -10.10 24.47 17.10
N PRO A 212 -10.16 25.80 16.85
CA PRO A 212 -8.98 26.66 17.00
C PRO A 212 -8.50 26.63 18.47
N PRO A 213 -7.19 26.76 18.72
CA PRO A 213 -6.66 26.84 20.07
C PRO A 213 -7.29 28.07 20.79
N GLN A 214 -7.85 27.84 21.98
CA GLN A 214 -8.41 28.89 22.84
C GLN A 214 -7.29 29.71 23.47
#